data_6719e3c491550458c82e824219d7120d
#
_entry.id   6719e3c491550458c82e824219d7120d
#
_cell.length_a   1.000
_cell.length_b   1.000
_cell.length_c   1.000
_cell.angle_alpha   90.00
_cell.angle_beta   90.00
_cell.angle_gamma   90.00
#
_symmetry.space_group_name_H-M   'P 1'
#
loop_
_entity.id
_entity.type
_entity.pdbx_description
1 polymer ?
#
loop_
_entity_poly.entity_id
_entity_poly.type
_entity_poly.pdbx_seq_one_letter_code
_entity_poly.pdbx_strand_id
1 'polypeptide(L)'
;MPALTTARLTCLPLQEQDWPFFLSLQQNPDVMRFVAHERSEADIREAFESRLLPWAPGSSHWLCLMVRETASQTPLGVTGYVHREADCAEVGFLFAPSAQGKGYGFESLRAVCDFALTQGNIRRLTATVTAG
;
A
#
# COMPACT_ATOMS: atom_id res chain seq x y z
N MET A 1 -6.60 9.57 -10.30
CA MET A 1 -5.97 8.64 -9.34
C MET A 1 -6.76 7.34 -9.28
N PRO A 2 -6.09 6.21 -9.26
CA PRO A 2 -6.82 4.93 -9.27
C PRO A 2 -7.56 4.70 -7.96
N ALA A 3 -8.73 4.09 -8.08
CA ALA A 3 -9.50 3.62 -6.94
C ALA A 3 -9.86 2.16 -7.24
N LEU A 4 -9.61 1.27 -6.28
CA LEU A 4 -9.84 -0.15 -6.44
C LEU A 4 -10.87 -0.62 -5.42
N THR A 5 -11.78 -1.47 -5.86
CA THR A 5 -12.75 -2.09 -4.96
C THR A 5 -12.73 -3.59 -5.16
N THR A 6 -12.88 -4.30 -4.05
CA THR A 6 -12.98 -5.75 -4.05
C THR A 6 -14.26 -6.16 -3.31
N ALA A 7 -14.47 -7.44 -3.10
CA ALA A 7 -15.65 -7.93 -2.41
C ALA A 7 -15.82 -7.32 -1.00
N ARG A 8 -14.69 -7.08 -0.29
CA ARG A 8 -14.72 -6.60 1.09
C ARG A 8 -14.01 -5.26 1.30
N LEU A 9 -13.23 -4.79 0.32
CA LEU A 9 -12.28 -3.69 0.51
C LEU A 9 -12.55 -2.55 -0.45
N THR A 10 -12.29 -1.33 0.04
CA THR A 10 -12.22 -0.11 -0.76
C THR A 10 -10.81 0.45 -0.61
N CYS A 11 -10.10 0.61 -1.72
CA CYS A 11 -8.73 1.09 -1.75
C CYS A 11 -8.70 2.42 -2.50
N LEU A 12 -8.42 3.51 -1.80
CA LEU A 12 -8.42 4.86 -2.35
C LEU A 12 -7.05 5.51 -2.16
N PRO A 13 -6.69 6.48 -3.01
CA PRO A 13 -5.42 7.18 -2.87
C PRO A 13 -5.23 7.75 -1.47
N LEU A 14 -4.00 7.64 -0.97
CA LEU A 14 -3.63 8.16 0.33
C LEU A 14 -3.86 9.67 0.38
N GLN A 15 -4.39 10.16 1.51
CA GLN A 15 -4.67 11.57 1.74
C GLN A 15 -4.00 12.07 3.01
N GLU A 16 -3.87 13.38 3.15
CA GLU A 16 -3.23 14.01 4.32
C GLU A 16 -3.91 13.56 5.64
N GLN A 17 -5.23 13.39 5.62
CA GLN A 17 -5.99 12.93 6.78
C GLN A 17 -5.65 11.51 7.21
N ASP A 18 -4.96 10.74 6.36
CA ASP A 18 -4.56 9.36 6.67
C ASP A 18 -3.24 9.30 7.46
N TRP A 19 -2.61 10.44 7.72
CA TRP A 19 -1.31 10.50 8.40
C TRP A 19 -1.29 9.76 9.73
N PRO A 20 -2.24 9.96 10.66
CA PRO A 20 -2.18 9.27 11.94
C PRO A 20 -2.15 7.75 11.81
N PHE A 21 -2.96 7.22 10.89
CA PHE A 21 -3.00 5.78 10.66
C PHE A 21 -1.71 5.28 9.99
N PHE A 22 -1.23 5.98 8.98
CA PHE A 22 0.02 5.64 8.30
C PHE A 22 1.18 5.61 9.30
N LEU A 23 1.28 6.63 10.14
CA LEU A 23 2.32 6.69 11.17
C LEU A 23 2.21 5.51 12.14
N SER A 24 0.99 5.18 12.57
CA SER A 24 0.78 4.07 13.50
C SER A 24 1.24 2.73 12.91
N LEU A 25 1.04 2.50 11.62
CA LEU A 25 1.53 1.30 10.95
C LEU A 25 3.06 1.26 10.94
N GLN A 26 3.70 2.38 10.62
CA GLN A 26 5.15 2.45 10.50
C GLN A 26 5.86 2.36 11.85
N GLN A 27 5.17 2.69 12.94
CA GLN A 27 5.71 2.64 14.30
C GLN A 27 5.34 1.37 15.06
N ASN A 28 4.45 0.54 14.50
CA ASN A 28 4.01 -0.68 15.17
C ASN A 28 5.06 -1.78 15.04
N PRO A 29 5.64 -2.27 16.14
CA PRO A 29 6.69 -3.31 16.09
C PRO A 29 6.20 -4.60 15.41
N ASP A 30 4.93 -4.96 15.60
CA ASP A 30 4.38 -6.18 15.00
C ASP A 30 4.22 -6.05 13.49
N VAL A 31 3.94 -4.85 12.99
CA VAL A 31 3.86 -4.58 11.55
C VAL A 31 5.26 -4.53 10.94
N MET A 32 6.21 -3.90 11.62
CA MET A 32 7.52 -3.57 11.09
C MET A 32 8.63 -4.54 11.48
N ARG A 33 8.32 -5.64 12.14
CA ARG A 33 9.35 -6.55 12.71
C ARG A 33 10.27 -7.16 11.65
N PHE A 34 9.86 -7.23 10.42
CA PHE A 34 10.70 -7.76 9.34
C PHE A 34 11.32 -6.67 8.47
N VAL A 35 11.15 -5.41 8.86
CA VAL A 35 11.79 -4.28 8.17
C VAL A 35 13.15 -4.04 8.79
N ALA A 36 14.17 -3.90 7.94
CA ALA A 36 15.57 -3.89 8.38
C ALA A 36 15.98 -2.66 9.21
N HIS A 37 15.23 -1.56 9.11
CA HIS A 37 15.61 -0.29 9.74
C HIS A 37 14.45 0.31 10.52
N GLU A 38 14.77 0.83 11.71
CA GLU A 38 13.86 1.75 12.36
C GLU A 38 13.93 3.09 11.65
N ARG A 39 12.77 3.72 11.49
CA ARG A 39 12.68 5.05 10.87
C ARG A 39 12.26 6.07 11.90
N SER A 40 12.87 7.26 11.83
CA SER A 40 12.39 8.39 12.61
C SER A 40 11.02 8.84 12.11
N GLU A 41 10.28 9.56 12.94
CA GLU A 41 9.00 10.13 12.51
C GLU A 41 9.19 11.05 11.30
N ALA A 42 10.30 11.80 11.24
CA ALA A 42 10.61 12.67 10.11
C ALA A 42 10.79 11.86 8.82
N ASP A 43 11.46 10.73 8.87
CA ASP A 43 11.63 9.85 7.71
C ASP A 43 10.30 9.28 7.24
N ILE A 44 9.46 8.89 8.20
CA ILE A 44 8.11 8.37 7.89
C ILE A 44 7.26 9.45 7.24
N ARG A 45 7.34 10.68 7.75
CA ARG A 45 6.60 11.81 7.19
C ARG A 45 7.04 12.13 5.76
N GLU A 46 8.34 12.09 5.50
CA GLU A 46 8.87 12.30 4.15
C GLU A 46 8.33 11.24 3.18
N ALA A 47 8.35 9.98 3.58
CA ALA A 47 7.79 8.90 2.77
C ALA A 47 6.30 9.09 2.53
N PHE A 48 5.54 9.50 3.56
CA PHE A 48 4.11 9.77 3.44
C PHE A 48 3.85 10.88 2.43
N GLU A 49 4.56 11.99 2.55
CA GLU A 49 4.39 13.13 1.64
C GLU A 49 4.70 12.78 0.19
N SER A 50 5.71 11.94 -0.04
CA SER A 50 6.02 11.49 -1.40
C SER A 50 4.87 10.71 -2.03
N ARG A 51 4.10 10.00 -1.20
CA ARG A 51 2.95 9.20 -1.65
C ARG A 51 1.67 10.02 -1.84
N LEU A 52 1.67 11.29 -1.42
CA LEU A 52 0.56 12.21 -1.65
C LEU A 52 0.65 12.89 -3.02
N LEU A 53 1.82 12.83 -3.66
CA LEU A 53 2.01 13.46 -4.97
C LEU A 53 1.12 12.80 -6.02
N PRO A 54 0.66 13.57 -7.03
CA PRO A 54 -0.10 12.98 -8.13
C PRO A 54 0.66 11.80 -8.73
N TRP A 55 -0.06 10.71 -8.96
CA TRP A 55 0.52 9.48 -9.46
C TRP A 55 -0.15 9.09 -10.77
N ALA A 56 0.67 8.58 -11.71
CA ALA A 56 0.20 8.02 -12.97
C ALA A 56 1.06 6.79 -13.30
N PRO A 57 0.60 5.88 -14.17
CA PRO A 57 1.43 4.76 -14.60
C PRO A 57 2.77 5.26 -15.14
N GLY A 58 3.85 4.65 -14.66
CA GLY A 58 5.21 5.08 -15.00
C GLY A 58 5.85 6.05 -14.03
N SER A 59 5.12 6.54 -13.05
CA SER A 59 5.69 7.38 -11.99
C SER A 59 6.76 6.64 -11.21
N SER A 60 7.78 7.36 -10.74
CA SER A 60 8.90 6.76 -10.01
C SER A 60 8.64 6.60 -8.50
N HIS A 61 7.58 7.17 -8.00
CA HIS A 61 7.19 7.03 -6.60
C HIS A 61 6.04 6.01 -6.46
N TRP A 62 5.82 5.55 -5.24
CA TRP A 62 4.80 4.55 -4.96
C TRP A 62 3.38 5.08 -5.24
N LEU A 63 2.59 4.28 -5.93
CA LEU A 63 1.14 4.37 -5.79
C LEU A 63 0.81 3.79 -4.43
N CYS A 64 0.22 4.58 -3.55
CA CYS A 64 -0.15 4.13 -2.21
C CYS A 64 -1.64 4.34 -2.01
N LEU A 65 -2.34 3.26 -1.71
CA LEU A 65 -3.78 3.27 -1.49
C LEU A 65 -4.08 2.93 -0.05
N MET A 66 -4.95 3.72 0.58
CA MET A 66 -5.49 3.40 1.89
C MET A 66 -6.55 2.31 1.72
N VAL A 67 -6.41 1.20 2.45
CA VAL A 67 -7.34 0.08 2.40
C VAL A 67 -8.30 0.18 3.56
N ARG A 68 -9.60 0.22 3.26
CA ARG A 68 -10.68 0.24 4.25
C ARG A 68 -11.61 -0.92 4.01
N GLU A 69 -12.19 -1.43 5.10
CA GLU A 69 -13.29 -2.38 4.98
C GLU A 69 -14.51 -1.62 4.45
N THR A 70 -15.08 -2.08 3.35
CA THR A 70 -16.17 -1.35 2.68
C THR A 70 -17.38 -1.17 3.59
N ALA A 71 -17.74 -2.22 4.34
CA ALA A 71 -18.93 -2.21 5.17
C ALA A 71 -18.86 -1.18 6.32
N SER A 72 -17.70 -1.05 6.96
CA SER A 72 -17.51 -0.20 8.14
C SER A 72 -16.68 1.04 7.89
N GLN A 73 -15.97 1.12 6.76
CA GLN A 73 -14.98 2.15 6.43
C GLN A 73 -13.80 2.18 7.42
N THR A 74 -13.59 1.10 8.15
CA THR A 74 -12.48 0.97 9.09
C THR A 74 -11.16 0.89 8.34
N PRO A 75 -10.16 1.73 8.67
CA PRO A 75 -8.83 1.61 8.05
C PRO A 75 -8.18 0.29 8.45
N LEU A 76 -7.67 -0.43 7.47
CA LEU A 76 -7.04 -1.74 7.68
C LEU A 76 -5.56 -1.73 7.40
N GLY A 77 -5.12 -0.96 6.41
CA GLY A 77 -3.74 -0.93 6.01
C GLY A 77 -3.54 -0.10 4.76
N VAL A 78 -2.38 -0.26 4.14
CA VAL A 78 -2.04 0.38 2.87
C VAL A 78 -1.54 -0.69 1.89
N THR A 79 -1.77 -0.44 0.61
CA THR A 79 -1.32 -1.32 -0.47
C THR A 79 -0.91 -0.47 -1.67
N GLY A 80 -0.16 -1.05 -2.59
CA GLY A 80 0.22 -0.34 -3.79
C GLY A 80 1.36 -1.00 -4.55
N TYR A 81 1.91 -0.26 -5.51
CA TYR A 81 3.09 -0.70 -6.23
C TYR A 81 3.94 0.49 -6.69
N VAL A 82 5.18 0.21 -7.03
CA VAL A 82 6.08 1.20 -7.62
C VAL A 82 6.66 0.61 -8.91
N HIS A 83 6.69 1.43 -9.95
CA HIS A 83 7.33 1.08 -11.20
C HIS A 83 8.85 1.12 -11.01
N ARG A 84 9.53 0.02 -11.31
CA ARG A 84 10.99 -0.06 -11.15
C ARG A 84 11.72 0.23 -12.45
N GLU A 85 11.59 -0.65 -13.42
CA GLU A 85 12.25 -0.47 -14.71
C GLU A 85 11.43 -1.15 -15.82
N ALA A 86 11.44 -0.57 -17.00
CA ALA A 86 10.77 -1.11 -18.18
C ALA A 86 9.31 -1.49 -17.85
N ASP A 87 9.00 -2.78 -17.88
CA ASP A 87 7.68 -3.33 -17.60
C ASP A 87 7.59 -4.03 -16.24
N CYS A 88 8.53 -3.74 -15.33
CA CYS A 88 8.66 -4.39 -14.04
C CYS A 88 8.19 -3.46 -12.92
N ALA A 89 7.42 -3.99 -11.98
CA ALA A 89 6.99 -3.25 -10.80
C ALA A 89 7.10 -4.10 -9.54
N GLU A 90 7.23 -3.42 -8.41
CA GLU A 90 7.23 -4.05 -7.10
C GLU A 90 5.93 -3.71 -6.40
N VAL A 91 5.22 -4.73 -5.91
CA VAL A 91 3.98 -4.57 -5.16
C VAL A 91 4.25 -4.79 -3.67
N GLY A 92 3.43 -4.16 -2.83
CA GLY A 92 3.59 -4.32 -1.38
C GLY A 92 2.34 -3.90 -0.62
N PHE A 93 2.29 -4.31 0.65
CA PHE A 93 1.22 -3.90 1.55
C PHE A 93 1.70 -3.97 3.01
N LEU A 94 1.04 -3.17 3.86
CA LEU A 94 1.19 -3.24 5.31
C LEU A 94 -0.20 -3.19 5.92
N PHE A 95 -0.50 -4.10 6.83
CA PHE A 95 -1.79 -4.15 7.50
C PHE A 95 -1.63 -4.09 9.01
N ALA A 96 -2.58 -3.40 9.67
CA ALA A 96 -2.65 -3.36 11.12
C ALA A 96 -2.81 -4.78 11.68
N PRO A 97 -2.27 -5.06 12.89
CA PRO A 97 -2.37 -6.41 13.47
C PRO A 97 -3.79 -6.95 13.55
N SER A 98 -4.76 -6.09 13.85
CA SER A 98 -6.17 -6.50 13.92
C SER A 98 -6.75 -6.94 12.57
N ALA A 99 -6.13 -6.55 11.47
CA ALA A 99 -6.57 -6.90 10.13
C ALA A 99 -5.82 -8.10 9.54
N GLN A 100 -4.78 -8.55 10.19
CA GLN A 100 -3.98 -9.68 9.71
C GLN A 100 -4.71 -11.00 9.91
N GLY A 101 -4.37 -11.98 9.07
CA GLY A 101 -4.95 -13.33 9.18
C GLY A 101 -6.36 -13.47 8.62
N LYS A 102 -6.88 -12.45 7.93
CA LYS A 102 -8.23 -12.45 7.37
C LYS A 102 -8.27 -12.49 5.85
N GLY A 103 -7.11 -12.60 5.21
CA GLY A 103 -7.02 -12.63 3.75
C GLY A 103 -7.07 -11.27 3.08
N TYR A 104 -7.08 -10.18 3.84
CA TYR A 104 -7.14 -8.82 3.28
C TYR A 104 -5.90 -8.47 2.47
N GLY A 105 -4.72 -8.88 2.94
CA GLY A 105 -3.47 -8.64 2.21
C GLY A 105 -3.52 -9.25 0.82
N PHE A 106 -3.90 -10.51 0.73
CA PHE A 106 -4.02 -11.21 -0.55
C PHE A 106 -5.07 -10.55 -1.45
N GLU A 107 -6.22 -10.21 -0.88
CA GLU A 107 -7.32 -9.61 -1.63
C GLU A 107 -6.91 -8.26 -2.23
N SER A 108 -6.26 -7.40 -1.43
CA SER A 108 -5.79 -6.10 -1.89
C SER A 108 -4.66 -6.23 -2.91
N LEU A 109 -3.75 -7.17 -2.68
CA LEU A 109 -2.61 -7.41 -3.57
C LEU A 109 -3.09 -7.87 -4.94
N ARG A 110 -4.09 -8.74 -4.98
CA ARG A 110 -4.66 -9.21 -6.24
C ARG A 110 -5.25 -8.06 -7.05
N ALA A 111 -5.97 -7.16 -6.39
CA ALA A 111 -6.54 -5.98 -7.05
C ALA A 111 -5.45 -5.08 -7.61
N VAL A 112 -4.37 -4.86 -6.85
CA VAL A 112 -3.22 -4.06 -7.30
C VAL A 112 -2.53 -4.72 -8.49
N CYS A 113 -2.32 -6.03 -8.44
CA CYS A 113 -1.70 -6.77 -9.54
C CYS A 113 -2.55 -6.66 -10.81
N ASP A 114 -3.86 -6.85 -10.71
CA ASP A 114 -4.75 -6.73 -11.86
C ASP A 114 -4.70 -5.32 -12.45
N PHE A 115 -4.69 -4.30 -11.59
CA PHE A 115 -4.55 -2.92 -12.04
C PHE A 115 -3.21 -2.70 -12.77
N ALA A 116 -2.11 -3.15 -12.20
CA ALA A 116 -0.78 -2.96 -12.78
C ALA A 116 -0.67 -3.63 -14.15
N LEU A 117 -1.21 -4.85 -14.28
CA LEU A 117 -1.14 -5.62 -15.52
C LEU A 117 -2.05 -5.06 -16.60
N THR A 118 -3.22 -4.51 -16.24
CA THR A 118 -4.21 -4.05 -17.20
C THR A 118 -4.09 -2.56 -17.53
N GLN A 119 -3.76 -1.72 -16.56
CA GLN A 119 -3.76 -0.26 -16.69
C GLN A 119 -2.36 0.34 -16.64
N GLY A 120 -1.43 -0.33 -15.99
CA GLY A 120 -0.09 0.18 -15.73
C GLY A 120 0.96 -0.20 -16.74
N ASN A 121 0.63 -0.99 -17.76
CA ASN A 121 1.58 -1.52 -18.74
C ASN A 121 2.72 -2.33 -18.12
N ILE A 122 2.43 -2.98 -17.01
CA ILE A 122 3.39 -3.82 -16.29
C ILE A 122 3.20 -5.27 -16.74
N ARG A 123 4.31 -5.96 -16.98
CA ARG A 123 4.31 -7.38 -17.38
C ARG A 123 4.93 -8.28 -16.33
N ARG A 124 5.79 -7.74 -15.47
CA ARG A 124 6.44 -8.51 -14.41
C ARG A 124 6.24 -7.82 -13.07
N LEU A 125 5.85 -8.62 -12.09
CA LEU A 125 5.61 -8.13 -10.74
C LEU A 125 6.51 -8.87 -9.77
N THR A 126 7.13 -8.12 -8.86
CA THR A 126 7.84 -8.66 -7.71
C THR A 126 7.10 -8.21 -6.45
N ALA A 127 7.19 -9.00 -5.40
CA ALA A 127 6.54 -8.67 -4.14
C ALA A 127 7.54 -8.77 -3.00
N THR A 128 7.57 -7.72 -2.18
CA THR A 128 8.23 -7.79 -0.88
C THR A 128 7.11 -7.90 0.13
N VAL A 129 6.94 -9.10 0.70
CA VAL A 129 5.90 -9.36 1.67
C VAL A 129 6.54 -9.40 3.05
N THR A 130 6.13 -8.46 3.91
CA THR A 130 6.41 -8.59 5.33
C THR A 130 5.36 -9.57 5.86
N ALA A 131 5.75 -10.82 6.02
CA ALA A 131 4.88 -11.81 6.62
C ALA A 131 4.73 -11.47 8.10
N GLY A 132 3.52 -11.24 8.51
CA GLY A 132 3.21 -10.98 9.90
C GLY A 132 2.34 -12.05 10.48
#